data_4ec7ebe7821243686b108a3468b44914
#
_entry.id   4ec7ebe7821243686b108a3468b44914
#
_cell.length_a   1.000
_cell.length_b   1.000
_cell.length_c   1.000
_cell.angle_alpha   90.00
_cell.angle_beta   90.00
_cell.angle_gamma   90.00
#
_symmetry.space_group_name_H-M   'P 1'
#
loop_
_entity.id
_entity.type
_entity.pdbx_description
1 polymer ?
#
loop_
_entity_poly.entity_id
_entity_poly.type
_entity_poly.pdbx_seq_one_letter_code
_entity_poly.pdbx_strand_id
1 'polypeptide(L)'
;MRTIAGFAGVEDATAGPFEEPRPGCGKRVISEDAAAQASMYRLQPGCRVPAHRHTRSDDLFIGVRGEVLVRVDGAAPFALRAGGCCRVSRGVRHEVANTSDVQVAFFVLVHAPYEGFDKAP
;
A
#
# COMPACT_ATOMS: atom_id res chain seq x y z
N MET A 1 -8.96 -7.42 -23.81
CA MET A 1 -9.60 -6.18 -23.33
C MET A 1 -9.64 -5.17 -24.47
N ARG A 2 -10.75 -4.50 -24.63
CA ARG A 2 -10.91 -3.47 -25.64
C ARG A 2 -10.38 -2.12 -25.11
N THR A 3 -9.47 -1.49 -25.85
CA THR A 3 -8.89 -0.20 -25.50
C THR A 3 -9.62 0.93 -26.22
N ILE A 4 -9.96 1.97 -25.48
CA ILE A 4 -10.48 3.24 -25.97
C ILE A 4 -9.45 4.31 -25.64
N ALA A 5 -9.27 5.34 -26.48
CA ALA A 5 -8.34 6.42 -26.20
C ALA A 5 -8.60 7.01 -24.81
N GLY A 6 -7.58 7.00 -23.93
CA GLY A 6 -7.69 7.45 -22.55
C GLY A 6 -8.39 6.49 -21.59
N PHE A 7 -8.73 5.28 -22.06
CA PHE A 7 -9.41 4.29 -21.21
C PHE A 7 -8.92 2.88 -21.56
N ALA A 8 -8.32 2.20 -20.58
CA ALA A 8 -7.75 0.86 -20.74
C ALA A 8 -8.69 -0.28 -20.30
N GLY A 9 -9.93 0.04 -19.90
CA GLY A 9 -10.89 -0.95 -19.42
C GLY A 9 -10.89 -1.08 -17.89
N VAL A 10 -11.58 -2.13 -17.41
CA VAL A 10 -11.73 -2.41 -15.96
C VAL A 10 -11.09 -3.75 -15.67
N GLU A 11 -10.33 -3.82 -14.58
CA GLU A 11 -9.73 -5.06 -14.09
C GLU A 11 -9.79 -5.15 -12.57
N ASP A 12 -9.73 -6.38 -12.05
CA ASP A 12 -9.68 -6.61 -10.60
C ASP A 12 -8.23 -6.57 -10.14
N ALA A 13 -7.85 -5.48 -9.46
CA ALA A 13 -6.49 -5.31 -8.97
C ALA A 13 -6.11 -6.30 -7.86
N THR A 14 -7.09 -6.92 -7.19
CA THR A 14 -6.83 -7.95 -6.16
C THR A 14 -6.48 -9.31 -6.74
N ALA A 15 -6.73 -9.51 -8.03
CA ALA A 15 -6.44 -10.77 -8.72
C ALA A 15 -4.96 -10.94 -9.11
N GLY A 16 -4.17 -9.89 -9.02
CA GLY A 16 -2.78 -9.95 -9.43
C GLY A 16 -2.59 -9.86 -10.95
N PRO A 17 -1.41 -10.22 -11.48
CA PRO A 17 -0.28 -10.80 -10.74
C PRO A 17 0.38 -9.82 -9.78
N PHE A 18 1.00 -10.37 -8.74
CA PHE A 18 1.75 -9.60 -7.77
C PHE A 18 3.24 -9.91 -7.87
N GLU A 19 4.08 -8.89 -7.81
CA GLU A 19 5.48 -9.04 -7.48
C GLU A 19 5.62 -9.16 -5.97
N GLU A 20 6.63 -9.86 -5.49
CA GLU A 20 6.89 -9.99 -4.05
C GLU A 20 8.24 -9.35 -3.70
N PRO A 21 8.28 -8.03 -3.42
CA PRO A 21 9.51 -7.38 -3.02
C PRO A 21 10.08 -7.96 -1.71
N ARG A 22 9.24 -8.63 -0.93
CA ARG A 22 9.63 -9.45 0.22
C ARG A 22 8.64 -10.60 0.37
N PRO A 23 9.05 -11.73 0.98
CA PRO A 23 8.14 -12.88 1.15
C PRO A 23 6.84 -12.49 1.83
N GLY A 24 5.71 -12.89 1.24
CA GLY A 24 4.38 -12.63 1.77
C GLY A 24 3.82 -11.24 1.49
N CYS A 25 4.62 -10.32 0.98
CA CYS A 25 4.19 -8.97 0.62
C CYS A 25 4.11 -8.84 -0.89
N GLY A 26 2.90 -8.93 -1.44
CA GLY A 26 2.64 -8.74 -2.85
C GLY A 26 2.40 -7.28 -3.19
N LYS A 27 2.92 -6.85 -4.35
CA LYS A 27 2.70 -5.51 -4.87
C LYS A 27 2.34 -5.59 -6.35
N ARG A 28 1.28 -4.90 -6.72
CA ARG A 28 0.89 -4.69 -8.12
C ARG A 28 0.73 -3.20 -8.37
N VAL A 29 1.54 -2.65 -9.26
CA VAL A 29 1.41 -1.25 -9.68
C VAL A 29 0.16 -1.12 -10.55
N ILE A 30 -0.74 -0.22 -10.17
CA ILE A 30 -1.98 0.07 -10.90
C ILE A 30 -1.76 1.22 -11.87
N SER A 31 -1.10 2.27 -11.39
CA SER A 31 -0.84 3.48 -12.17
C SER A 31 0.41 4.16 -11.67
N GLU A 32 1.21 4.70 -12.58
CA GLU A 32 2.46 5.35 -12.23
C GLU A 32 2.80 6.46 -13.19
N ASP A 33 3.07 7.63 -12.64
CA ASP A 33 3.69 8.77 -13.33
C ASP A 33 4.42 9.63 -12.29
N ALA A 34 4.94 10.78 -12.69
CA ALA A 34 5.65 11.66 -11.76
C ALA A 34 4.76 12.23 -10.65
N ALA A 35 3.46 12.28 -10.85
CA ALA A 35 2.53 12.79 -9.84
C ALA A 35 2.30 11.77 -8.72
N ALA A 36 2.19 10.48 -9.05
CA ALA A 36 1.92 9.44 -8.07
C ALA A 36 2.18 8.04 -8.59
N GLN A 37 2.48 7.12 -7.67
CA GLN A 37 2.34 5.69 -7.92
C GLN A 37 1.19 5.16 -7.05
N ALA A 38 0.20 4.52 -7.69
CA ALA A 38 -0.86 3.81 -6.99
C ALA A 38 -0.64 2.30 -7.16
N SER A 39 -0.64 1.57 -6.06
CA SER A 39 -0.38 0.13 -6.06
C SER A 39 -1.36 -0.60 -5.14
N MET A 40 -1.75 -1.81 -5.57
CA MET A 40 -2.42 -2.76 -4.69
C MET A 40 -1.36 -3.57 -3.96
N TYR A 41 -1.47 -3.62 -2.64
CA TYR A 41 -0.65 -4.48 -1.78
C TYR A 41 -1.48 -5.63 -1.23
N ARG A 42 -0.85 -6.80 -1.17
CA ARG A 42 -1.41 -7.99 -0.54
C ARG A 42 -0.45 -8.46 0.54
N LEU A 43 -0.89 -8.45 1.79
CA LEU A 43 -0.11 -8.99 2.90
C LEU A 43 -0.69 -10.32 3.33
N GLN A 44 0.12 -11.38 3.26
CA GLN A 44 -0.22 -12.67 3.81
C GLN A 44 -0.30 -12.60 5.34
N PRO A 45 -1.01 -13.54 6.00
CA PRO A 45 -1.08 -13.57 7.46
C PRO A 45 0.31 -13.50 8.09
N GLY A 46 0.46 -12.65 9.09
CA GLY A 46 1.71 -12.44 9.81
C GLY A 46 2.77 -11.60 9.09
N CYS A 47 2.52 -11.20 7.85
CA CYS A 47 3.48 -10.41 7.08
C CYS A 47 3.44 -8.94 7.47
N ARG A 48 4.61 -8.30 7.48
CA ARG A 48 4.70 -6.87 7.75
C ARG A 48 5.61 -6.16 6.75
N VAL A 49 5.34 -4.88 6.52
CA VAL A 49 6.27 -3.94 5.92
C VAL A 49 6.98 -3.25 7.08
N PRO A 50 8.30 -3.47 7.27
CA PRO A 50 9.03 -2.93 8.41
C PRO A 50 8.96 -1.40 8.46
N ALA A 51 9.14 -0.88 9.66
CA ALA A 51 9.09 0.56 9.88
C ALA A 51 10.13 1.31 9.03
N HIS A 52 9.66 2.36 8.37
CA HIS A 52 10.46 3.22 7.51
C HIS A 52 9.78 4.58 7.36
N ARG A 53 10.45 5.51 6.74
CA ARG A 53 9.87 6.79 6.33
C ARG A 53 10.31 7.12 4.90
N HIS A 54 9.52 7.97 4.25
CA HIS A 54 9.86 8.57 2.97
C HIS A 54 10.19 10.03 3.20
N THR A 55 11.18 10.55 2.49
CA THR A 55 11.64 11.93 2.71
C THR A 55 11.05 12.92 1.71
N ARG A 56 10.54 12.43 0.57
CA ARG A 56 10.08 13.27 -0.54
C ARG A 56 8.63 13.05 -0.94
N SER A 57 7.95 12.09 -0.32
CA SER A 57 6.60 11.71 -0.73
C SER A 57 5.72 11.41 0.47
N ASP A 58 4.44 11.66 0.29
CA ASP A 58 3.40 11.27 1.25
C ASP A 58 2.80 9.95 0.81
N ASP A 59 2.33 9.16 1.77
CA ASP A 59 1.60 7.92 1.52
C ASP A 59 0.15 8.06 1.93
N LEU A 60 -0.76 7.65 1.03
CA LEU A 60 -2.18 7.49 1.32
C LEU A 60 -2.51 6.01 1.28
N PHE A 61 -2.99 5.46 2.38
CA PHE A 61 -3.42 4.08 2.51
C PHE A 61 -4.93 3.99 2.46
N ILE A 62 -5.46 3.06 1.66
CA ILE A 62 -6.90 2.80 1.54
C ILE A 62 -7.12 1.31 1.73
N GLY A 63 -7.85 0.92 2.78
CA GLY A 63 -8.18 -0.47 3.05
C GLY A 63 -9.14 -1.04 2.01
N VAL A 64 -8.89 -2.27 1.53
CA VAL A 64 -9.69 -2.93 0.51
C VAL A 64 -10.34 -4.21 1.04
N ARG A 65 -9.56 -5.07 1.70
CA ARG A 65 -10.07 -6.33 2.26
C ARG A 65 -9.20 -6.77 3.42
N GLY A 66 -9.82 -7.42 4.42
CA GLY A 66 -9.12 -7.79 5.63
C GLY A 66 -8.75 -6.55 6.44
N GLU A 67 -7.76 -6.69 7.30
CA GLU A 67 -7.35 -5.63 8.21
C GLU A 67 -5.84 -5.61 8.34
N VAL A 68 -5.25 -4.44 8.32
CA VAL A 68 -3.85 -4.23 8.68
C VAL A 68 -3.74 -3.29 9.86
N LEU A 69 -2.73 -3.52 10.69
CA LEU A 69 -2.39 -2.63 11.79
C LEU A 69 -1.35 -1.63 11.27
N VAL A 70 -1.65 -0.35 11.40
CA VAL A 70 -0.73 0.73 11.01
C VAL A 70 -0.18 1.35 12.28
N ARG A 71 1.15 1.39 12.38
CA ARG A 71 1.88 2.05 13.45
C ARG A 71 2.57 3.27 12.88
N VAL A 72 2.30 4.41 13.48
CA VAL A 72 2.88 5.70 13.08
C VAL A 72 3.54 6.30 14.32
N ASP A 73 4.77 6.76 14.17
CA ASP A 73 5.49 7.39 15.28
C ASP A 73 4.70 8.58 15.83
N GLY A 74 4.58 8.64 17.16
CA GLY A 74 3.83 9.70 17.83
C GLY A 74 2.34 9.47 17.97
N ALA A 75 1.80 8.35 17.45
CA ALA A 75 0.39 8.02 17.54
C ALA A 75 0.18 6.59 18.06
N ALA A 76 -1.00 6.31 18.63
CA ALA A 76 -1.39 4.96 18.96
C ALA A 76 -1.61 4.15 17.66
N PRO A 77 -1.28 2.84 17.64
CA PRO A 77 -1.57 1.99 16.49
C PRO A 77 -3.07 1.97 16.19
N PHE A 78 -3.41 1.87 14.91
CA PHE A 78 -4.80 1.78 14.49
C PHE A 78 -5.00 0.71 13.42
N ALA A 79 -6.22 0.19 13.36
CA ALA A 79 -6.61 -0.81 12.37
C ALA A 79 -7.13 -0.11 11.11
N LEU A 80 -6.58 -0.50 9.97
CA LEU A 80 -7.06 -0.07 8.66
C LEU A 80 -7.88 -1.21 8.06
N ARG A 81 -9.18 -1.00 7.94
CA ARG A 81 -10.15 -1.96 7.39
C ARG A 81 -10.65 -1.51 6.03
N ALA A 82 -11.40 -2.38 5.36
CA ALA A 82 -12.03 -2.05 4.08
C ALA A 82 -12.83 -0.74 4.18
N GLY A 83 -12.56 0.19 3.28
CA GLY A 83 -13.16 1.53 3.24
C GLY A 83 -12.49 2.57 4.12
N GLY A 84 -11.61 2.16 5.03
CA GLY A 84 -10.81 3.09 5.83
C GLY A 84 -9.67 3.70 5.01
N CYS A 85 -9.22 4.86 5.40
CA CYS A 85 -8.05 5.48 4.81
C CYS A 85 -7.24 6.26 5.83
N CYS A 86 -5.95 6.40 5.57
CA CYS A 86 -5.11 7.28 6.35
C CYS A 86 -3.97 7.83 5.48
N ARG A 87 -3.52 9.03 5.84
CA ARG A 87 -2.40 9.66 5.18
C ARG A 87 -1.22 9.73 6.14
N VAL A 88 -0.06 9.30 5.67
CA VAL A 88 1.21 9.43 6.38
C VAL A 88 2.06 10.43 5.61
N SER A 89 2.35 11.56 6.21
CA SER A 89 3.13 12.62 5.58
C SER A 89 4.61 12.22 5.46
N ARG A 90 5.29 12.81 4.49
CA ARG A 90 6.74 12.64 4.34
C ARG A 90 7.46 12.91 5.66
N GLY A 91 8.50 12.15 5.90
CA GLY A 91 9.30 12.23 7.12
C GLY A 91 8.72 11.48 8.32
N VAL A 92 7.48 11.03 8.27
CA VAL A 92 6.85 10.30 9.37
C VAL A 92 7.14 8.80 9.25
N ARG A 93 7.77 8.24 10.27
CA ARG A 93 8.11 6.82 10.32
C ARG A 93 6.86 5.99 10.60
N HIS A 94 6.67 4.93 9.82
CA HIS A 94 5.48 4.09 9.92
C HIS A 94 5.77 2.63 9.55
N GLU A 95 4.89 1.75 10.02
CA GLU A 95 4.92 0.31 9.77
C GLU A 95 3.50 -0.17 9.47
N VAL A 96 3.38 -1.15 8.59
CA VAL A 96 2.10 -1.80 8.28
C VAL A 96 2.26 -3.30 8.47
N ALA A 97 1.33 -3.92 9.21
CA ALA A 97 1.39 -5.35 9.50
C ALA A 97 0.03 -6.01 9.36
N ASN A 98 0.01 -7.21 8.76
CA ASN A 98 -1.14 -8.10 8.85
C ASN A 98 -0.94 -8.99 10.09
N THR A 99 -1.66 -8.69 11.16
CA THR A 99 -1.56 -9.40 12.43
C THR A 99 -2.51 -10.60 12.53
N SER A 100 -3.31 -10.85 11.50
CA SER A 100 -4.18 -12.04 11.44
C SER A 100 -3.34 -13.30 11.24
N ASP A 101 -3.81 -14.41 11.80
CA ASP A 101 -3.21 -15.73 11.59
C ASP A 101 -3.76 -16.44 10.35
N VAL A 102 -4.89 -15.98 9.82
CA VAL A 102 -5.67 -16.73 8.82
C VAL A 102 -6.11 -15.92 7.61
N GLN A 103 -6.24 -14.60 7.73
CA GLN A 103 -6.79 -13.78 6.66
C GLN A 103 -5.69 -12.99 5.93
N VAL A 104 -5.74 -13.03 4.60
CA VAL A 104 -4.97 -12.13 3.75
C VAL A 104 -5.58 -10.72 3.82
N ALA A 105 -4.76 -9.70 3.71
CA ALA A 105 -5.20 -8.32 3.68
C ALA A 105 -4.77 -7.62 2.40
N PHE A 106 -5.65 -6.76 1.89
CA PHE A 106 -5.39 -5.94 0.70
C PHE A 106 -5.59 -4.47 1.04
N PHE A 107 -4.67 -3.64 0.60
CA PHE A 107 -4.83 -2.18 0.66
C PHE A 107 -4.20 -1.53 -0.57
N VAL A 108 -4.71 -0.36 -0.92
CA VAL A 108 -4.10 0.49 -1.94
C VAL A 108 -3.18 1.49 -1.26
N LEU A 109 -1.99 1.64 -1.80
CA LEU A 109 -1.05 2.69 -1.42
C LEU A 109 -0.90 3.67 -2.58
N VAL A 110 -1.16 4.94 -2.31
CA VAL A 110 -0.84 6.04 -3.23
C VAL A 110 0.37 6.79 -2.67
N HIS A 111 1.47 6.78 -3.41
CA HIS A 111 2.74 7.39 -3.05
C HIS A 111 2.95 8.62 -3.95
N ALA A 112 2.91 9.83 -3.39
CA ALA A 112 2.88 11.07 -4.17
C ALA A 112 3.71 12.20 -3.53
N PRO A 113 4.50 12.95 -4.31
CA PRO A 113 4.86 12.68 -5.70
C PRO A 113 5.68 11.40 -5.82
N TYR A 114 5.80 10.86 -7.03
CA TYR A 114 6.57 9.64 -7.23
C TYR A 114 7.84 9.92 -8.03
N GLU A 115 8.97 9.75 -7.37
CA GLU A 115 10.31 9.87 -7.96
C GLU A 115 11.16 8.65 -7.58
N GLY A 116 10.52 7.48 -7.52
CA GLY A 116 11.08 6.29 -6.92
C GLY A 116 10.84 6.27 -5.41
N PHE A 117 11.14 5.15 -4.77
CA PHE A 117 11.00 5.03 -3.33
C PHE A 117 12.31 5.37 -2.65
N ASP A 118 12.29 6.37 -1.78
CA ASP A 118 13.39 6.74 -0.93
C ASP A 118 13.03 6.33 0.50
N LYS A 119 13.51 5.18 0.95
CA LYS A 119 13.27 4.70 2.30
C LYS A 119 14.40 5.06 3.22
N ALA A 120 14.06 5.57 4.40
CA ALA A 120 14.99 5.79 5.50
C ALA A 120 14.47 5.08 6.76
N PRO A 121 15.38 4.65 7.66
CA PRO A 121 15.01 4.03 8.92
C PRO A 121 14.15 4.88 9.83
#